data_5eb00ec6e82f1796bf2529e02b6e7e5d
#
_entry.id   5eb00ec6e82f1796bf2529e02b6e7e5d
#
_cell.length_a   1.000
_cell.length_b   1.000
_cell.length_c   1.000
_cell.angle_alpha   90.00
_cell.angle_beta   90.00
_cell.angle_gamma   90.00
#
_symmetry.space_group_name_H-M   'P 1'
#
loop_
_entity.id
_entity.type
_entity.pdbx_description
1 polymer ?
#
loop_
_entity_poly.entity_id
_entity_poly.type
_entity_poly.pdbx_seq_one_letter_code
_entity_poly.pdbx_strand_id
1 'polypeptide(L)'
;MYSNEGKKGQPIGNYTSQTFANIYLNEVDQYIKHKLKCKYYFRYMDDGIILAKTKEEAKQILEKIKKFLKNKLELELNNKTQIFKNKQGVNFCGYKINEYRMKIRDRGKQKLKKKVKYLTKQIKQGNISSKEANKYLCGHLGYIKIANTYSLEQKLFFYKNEE
;
A
#
# COMPACT_ATOMS: atom_id res chain seq x y z
N MET A 1 -23.03 24.57 -3.54
CA MET A 1 -21.74 25.28 -3.54
C MET A 1 -21.15 25.18 -2.14
N TYR A 2 -20.18 24.31 -1.91
CA TYR A 2 -19.46 24.26 -0.65
C TYR A 2 -18.15 25.04 -0.82
N SER A 3 -18.14 26.28 -0.39
CA SER A 3 -16.95 27.12 -0.27
C SER A 3 -16.17 26.67 0.96
N ASN A 4 -15.16 25.83 0.78
CA ASN A 4 -14.12 25.63 1.79
C ASN A 4 -13.09 26.77 1.66
N GLU A 5 -13.41 27.92 2.20
CA GLU A 5 -12.48 29.04 2.32
C GLU A 5 -11.25 28.58 3.11
N GLY A 6 -10.08 28.57 2.45
CA GLY A 6 -8.78 28.42 3.08
C GLY A 6 -8.12 27.05 3.09
N LYS A 7 -8.73 25.97 2.62
CA LYS A 7 -8.07 24.64 2.54
C LYS A 7 -7.74 24.27 1.10
N LYS A 8 -6.46 24.34 0.74
CA LYS A 8 -5.95 23.76 -0.52
C LYS A 8 -6.08 22.23 -0.46
N GLY A 9 -6.74 21.63 -1.44
CA GLY A 9 -6.88 20.17 -1.55
C GLY A 9 -8.03 19.76 -2.46
N GLN A 10 -8.04 18.48 -2.87
CA GLN A 10 -9.14 17.92 -3.65
C GLN A 10 -10.19 17.31 -2.73
N PRO A 11 -11.49 17.42 -3.06
CA PRO A 11 -12.56 16.77 -2.30
C PRO A 11 -12.41 15.26 -2.39
N ILE A 12 -12.53 14.59 -1.24
CA ILE A 12 -12.48 13.13 -1.15
C ILE A 12 -13.86 12.58 -1.50
N GLY A 13 -13.91 11.54 -2.35
CA GLY A 13 -15.16 10.84 -2.70
C GLY A 13 -15.64 11.02 -4.14
N ASN A 14 -15.14 12.01 -4.88
CA ASN A 14 -15.44 12.15 -6.29
C ASN A 14 -14.57 11.22 -7.14
N TYR A 15 -15.17 10.51 -8.08
CA TYR A 15 -14.46 9.61 -9.00
C TYR A 15 -13.39 10.36 -9.83
N THR A 16 -13.69 11.58 -10.28
CA THR A 16 -12.78 12.43 -11.04
C THR A 16 -11.58 12.93 -10.23
N SER A 17 -11.70 13.06 -8.90
CA SER A 17 -10.60 13.53 -8.04
C SER A 17 -9.35 12.65 -8.15
N GLN A 18 -9.52 11.33 -8.26
CA GLN A 18 -8.39 10.41 -8.43
C GLN A 18 -7.68 10.61 -9.77
N THR A 19 -8.44 10.84 -10.84
CA THR A 19 -7.92 11.11 -12.18
C THR A 19 -7.13 12.42 -12.20
N PHE A 20 -7.71 13.50 -11.67
CA PHE A 20 -7.04 14.79 -11.57
C PHE A 20 -5.78 14.74 -10.71
N ALA A 21 -5.80 14.03 -9.57
CA ALA A 21 -4.61 13.83 -8.76
C ALA A 21 -3.49 13.12 -9.53
N ASN A 22 -3.83 12.10 -10.32
CA ASN A 22 -2.85 11.38 -11.13
C ASN A 22 -2.28 12.23 -12.26
N ILE A 23 -3.11 13.05 -12.93
CA ILE A 23 -2.65 14.01 -13.95
C ILE A 23 -1.70 15.03 -13.31
N TYR A 24 -2.08 15.59 -12.17
CA TYR A 24 -1.26 16.57 -11.45
C TYR A 24 0.08 16.02 -11.00
N LEU A 25 0.10 14.80 -10.44
CA LEU A 25 1.31 14.13 -10.00
C LEU A 25 2.15 13.56 -11.16
N ASN A 26 1.61 13.48 -12.39
CA ASN A 26 2.40 13.08 -13.54
C ASN A 26 3.60 14.01 -13.79
N GLU A 27 3.51 15.30 -13.43
CA GLU A 27 4.65 16.22 -13.50
C GLU A 27 5.84 15.73 -12.66
N VAL A 28 5.54 15.17 -11.46
CA VAL A 28 6.57 14.55 -10.62
C VAL A 28 7.15 13.30 -11.28
N ASP A 29 6.30 12.47 -11.90
CA ASP A 29 6.73 11.27 -12.60
C ASP A 29 7.69 11.61 -13.73
N GLN A 30 7.36 12.59 -14.54
CA GLN A 30 8.20 13.08 -15.64
C GLN A 30 9.52 13.65 -15.10
N TYR A 31 9.49 14.43 -14.03
CA TYR A 31 10.70 14.97 -13.42
C TYR A 31 11.62 13.86 -12.90
N ILE A 32 11.09 12.88 -12.17
CA ILE A 32 11.86 11.76 -11.61
C ILE A 32 12.44 10.88 -12.73
N LYS A 33 11.64 10.55 -13.74
CA LYS A 33 12.06 9.67 -14.83
C LYS A 33 13.02 10.35 -15.80
N HIS A 34 12.72 11.55 -16.26
CA HIS A 34 13.45 12.18 -17.36
C HIS A 34 14.53 13.17 -16.90
N LYS A 35 14.32 13.90 -15.81
CA LYS A 35 15.31 14.85 -15.28
C LYS A 35 16.26 14.22 -14.29
N LEU A 36 15.72 13.49 -13.29
CA LEU A 36 16.56 12.79 -12.32
C LEU A 36 17.08 11.44 -12.82
N LYS A 37 16.51 10.91 -13.92
CA LYS A 37 16.87 9.63 -14.55
C LYS A 37 16.86 8.46 -13.56
N CYS A 38 15.93 8.47 -12.60
CA CYS A 38 15.78 7.38 -11.65
C CYS A 38 15.25 6.12 -12.36
N LYS A 39 16.09 5.08 -12.45
CA LYS A 39 15.76 3.84 -13.15
C LYS A 39 14.60 3.09 -12.48
N TYR A 40 14.61 3.00 -11.17
CA TYR A 40 13.64 2.27 -10.37
C TYR A 40 12.79 3.24 -9.57
N TYR A 41 11.69 3.63 -10.17
CA TYR A 41 10.66 4.49 -9.58
C TYR A 41 9.30 3.84 -9.76
N PHE A 42 8.53 3.79 -8.67
CA PHE A 42 7.18 3.24 -8.62
C PHE A 42 6.29 4.22 -7.86
N ARG A 43 5.11 4.51 -8.39
CA ARG A 43 4.10 5.32 -7.72
C ARG A 43 2.74 4.62 -7.75
N TYR A 44 2.06 4.67 -6.62
CA TYR A 44 0.67 4.31 -6.50
C TYR A 44 -0.05 5.42 -5.75
N MET A 45 -0.91 6.16 -6.45
CA MET A 45 -1.55 7.40 -5.97
C MET A 45 -0.50 8.42 -5.49
N ASP A 46 -0.51 8.75 -4.20
CA ASP A 46 0.40 9.65 -3.50
C ASP A 46 1.65 8.97 -2.93
N ASP A 47 1.65 7.64 -2.86
CA ASP A 47 2.79 6.87 -2.37
C ASP A 47 3.81 6.62 -3.49
N GLY A 48 5.04 7.11 -3.33
CA GLY A 48 6.15 6.90 -4.26
C GLY A 48 7.33 6.15 -3.63
N ILE A 49 7.96 5.28 -4.41
CA ILE A 49 9.18 4.54 -4.04
C ILE A 49 10.25 4.77 -5.08
N ILE A 50 11.46 5.09 -4.63
CA ILE A 50 12.64 5.22 -5.47
C ILE A 50 13.75 4.36 -4.89
N LEU A 51 14.39 3.54 -5.71
CA LEU A 51 15.59 2.80 -5.34
C LEU A 51 16.81 3.57 -5.80
N ALA A 52 17.73 3.81 -4.88
CA ALA A 52 19.03 4.43 -5.12
C ALA A 52 20.16 3.44 -4.75
N LYS A 53 21.33 3.61 -5.35
CA LYS A 53 22.49 2.74 -5.08
C LYS A 53 23.08 3.03 -3.72
N THR A 54 23.14 4.31 -3.33
CA THR A 54 23.73 4.74 -2.05
C THR A 54 22.74 5.60 -1.27
N LYS A 55 23.01 5.75 0.03
CA LYS A 55 22.22 6.61 0.92
C LYS A 55 22.37 8.09 0.55
N GLU A 56 23.55 8.47 0.10
CA GLU A 56 23.89 9.83 -0.34
C GLU A 56 23.11 10.20 -1.59
N GLU A 57 23.08 9.30 -2.58
CA GLU A 57 22.26 9.46 -3.78
C GLU A 57 20.78 9.61 -3.42
N ALA A 58 20.26 8.76 -2.52
CA ALA A 58 18.88 8.84 -2.07
C ALA A 58 18.55 10.19 -1.42
N LYS A 59 19.47 10.75 -0.60
CA LYS A 59 19.31 12.07 0.01
C LYS A 59 19.27 13.18 -1.05
N GLN A 60 20.18 13.13 -2.03
CA GLN A 60 20.22 14.12 -3.11
C GLN A 60 18.94 14.10 -3.96
N ILE A 61 18.46 12.90 -4.30
CA ILE A 61 17.19 12.73 -5.02
C ILE A 61 16.03 13.30 -4.19
N LEU A 62 15.95 12.97 -2.92
CA LEU A 62 14.91 13.46 -2.02
C LEU A 62 14.87 14.99 -1.94
N GLU A 63 16.02 15.63 -1.79
CA GLU A 63 16.10 17.11 -1.73
C GLU A 63 15.70 17.76 -3.08
N LYS A 64 16.08 17.17 -4.21
CA LYS A 64 15.65 17.63 -5.54
C LYS A 64 14.12 17.52 -5.71
N ILE A 65 13.53 16.41 -5.27
CA ILE A 65 12.08 16.19 -5.33
C ILE A 65 11.36 17.18 -4.41
N LYS A 66 11.84 17.41 -3.17
CA LYS A 66 11.27 18.41 -2.27
C LYS A 66 11.21 19.80 -2.91
N LYS A 67 12.32 20.24 -3.50
CA LYS A 67 12.40 21.55 -4.19
C LYS A 67 11.43 21.60 -5.36
N PHE A 68 11.34 20.54 -6.18
CA PHE A 68 10.43 20.48 -7.31
C PHE A 68 8.97 20.54 -6.88
N LEU A 69 8.57 19.74 -5.89
CA LEU A 69 7.20 19.71 -5.35
C LEU A 69 6.79 21.10 -4.84
N LYS A 70 7.63 21.71 -4.02
CA LYS A 70 7.35 23.05 -3.45
C LYS A 70 7.26 24.13 -4.52
N ASN A 71 8.21 24.16 -5.46
CA ASN A 71 8.34 25.28 -6.41
C ASN A 71 7.41 25.15 -7.62
N LYS A 72 7.06 23.95 -8.06
CA LYS A 72 6.25 23.71 -9.27
C LYS A 72 4.82 23.29 -8.97
N LEU A 73 4.61 22.56 -7.87
CA LEU A 73 3.31 21.97 -7.57
C LEU A 73 2.72 22.50 -6.25
N GLU A 74 3.39 23.37 -5.54
CA GLU A 74 2.96 23.86 -4.21
C GLU A 74 2.59 22.70 -3.25
N LEU A 75 3.27 21.56 -3.37
CA LEU A 75 3.07 20.37 -2.55
C LEU A 75 4.23 20.15 -1.60
N GLU A 76 3.95 19.50 -0.48
CA GLU A 76 4.94 19.08 0.51
C GLU A 76 4.96 17.57 0.66
N LEU A 77 6.16 17.02 0.96
CA LEU A 77 6.28 15.61 1.29
C LEU A 77 5.69 15.33 2.68
N ASN A 78 5.06 14.16 2.80
CA ASN A 78 4.55 13.70 4.09
C ASN A 78 5.69 13.49 5.09
N ASN A 79 5.44 13.80 6.37
CA ASN A 79 6.39 13.57 7.49
C ASN A 79 6.83 12.12 7.65
N LYS A 80 6.12 11.16 7.03
CA LYS A 80 6.48 9.74 6.99
C LYS A 80 7.49 9.40 5.89
N THR A 81 7.89 10.37 5.06
CA THR A 81 8.91 10.18 4.02
C THR A 81 10.25 9.87 4.67
N GLN A 82 10.86 8.74 4.31
CA GLN A 82 12.08 8.26 4.94
C GLN A 82 12.97 7.51 3.96
N ILE A 83 14.28 7.50 4.26
CA ILE A 83 15.29 6.72 3.55
C ILE A 83 15.69 5.55 4.46
N PHE A 84 15.61 4.33 3.94
CA PHE A 84 15.98 3.12 4.69
C PHE A 84 16.63 2.06 3.79
N LYS A 85 17.26 1.06 4.41
CA LYS A 85 17.92 -0.04 3.69
C LYS A 85 16.89 -1.03 3.13
N ASN A 86 17.15 -1.59 1.94
CA ASN A 86 16.28 -2.58 1.29
C ASN A 86 15.93 -3.78 2.19
N LYS A 87 16.87 -4.23 3.03
CA LYS A 87 16.64 -5.34 3.98
C LYS A 87 15.48 -5.08 4.95
N GLN A 88 15.19 -3.84 5.31
CA GLN A 88 14.07 -3.48 6.18
C GLN A 88 12.72 -3.69 5.50
N GLY A 89 12.70 -3.62 4.17
CA GLY A 89 11.51 -3.71 3.36
C GLY A 89 10.63 -2.46 3.41
N VAL A 90 9.90 -2.24 2.34
CA VAL A 90 8.98 -1.12 2.17
C VAL A 90 7.53 -1.57 2.33
N ASN A 91 6.71 -0.73 2.95
CA ASN A 91 5.27 -0.92 2.97
C ASN A 91 4.66 -0.25 1.74
N PHE A 92 4.13 -1.04 0.81
CA PHE A 92 3.55 -0.53 -0.43
C PHE A 92 2.32 -1.35 -0.83
N CYS A 93 1.25 -0.71 -1.24
CA CYS A 93 -0.02 -1.33 -1.69
C CYS A 93 -0.55 -2.44 -0.75
N GLY A 94 -0.38 -2.27 0.56
CA GLY A 94 -0.85 -3.25 1.55
C GLY A 94 0.12 -4.39 1.88
N TYR A 95 1.26 -4.44 1.21
CA TYR A 95 2.31 -5.43 1.44
C TYR A 95 3.55 -4.82 2.08
N LYS A 96 4.36 -5.65 2.73
CA LYS A 96 5.74 -5.36 3.12
C LYS A 96 6.66 -6.14 2.20
N ILE A 97 7.41 -5.41 1.37
CA ILE A 97 8.22 -5.95 0.28
C ILE A 97 9.70 -5.69 0.57
N ASN A 98 10.53 -6.71 0.47
CA ASN A 98 11.99 -6.58 0.46
C ASN A 98 12.56 -7.43 -0.69
N GLU A 99 13.88 -7.49 -0.83
CA GLU A 99 14.57 -8.20 -1.90
C GLU A 99 14.31 -9.72 -1.95
N TYR A 100 13.91 -10.31 -0.82
CA TYR A 100 13.73 -11.77 -0.71
C TYR A 100 12.28 -12.22 -0.71
N ARG A 101 11.36 -11.37 -0.24
CA ARG A 101 9.98 -11.79 0.01
C ARG A 101 9.00 -10.63 0.05
N MET A 102 7.76 -10.95 -0.29
CA MET A 102 6.61 -10.08 -0.12
C MET A 102 5.66 -10.68 0.93
N LYS A 103 5.35 -9.93 1.97
CA LYS A 103 4.42 -10.33 3.04
C LYS A 103 3.24 -9.37 3.10
N ILE A 104 2.11 -9.86 3.59
CA ILE A 104 0.99 -9.00 3.95
C ILE A 104 1.38 -8.15 5.16
N ARG A 105 0.96 -6.88 5.18
CA ARG A 105 1.14 -6.00 6.35
C ARG A 105 0.38 -6.58 7.56
N ASP A 106 0.91 -6.35 8.77
CA ASP A 106 0.34 -6.90 10.01
C ASP A 106 -1.13 -6.51 10.20
N ARG A 107 -1.52 -5.30 9.83
CA ARG A 107 -2.94 -4.86 9.85
C ARG A 107 -3.84 -5.75 8.97
N GLY A 108 -3.39 -6.10 7.76
CA GLY A 108 -4.11 -7.01 6.85
C GLY A 108 -4.21 -8.41 7.42
N LYS A 109 -3.10 -8.92 7.96
CA LYS A 109 -3.03 -10.21 8.63
C LYS A 109 -3.96 -10.31 9.83
N GLN A 110 -4.01 -9.27 10.68
CA GLN A 110 -4.92 -9.22 11.82
C GLN A 110 -6.39 -9.18 11.40
N LYS A 111 -6.73 -8.39 10.34
CA LYS A 111 -8.09 -8.38 9.79
C LYS A 111 -8.52 -9.77 9.29
N LEU A 112 -7.63 -10.45 8.56
CA LEU A 112 -7.90 -11.80 8.08
C LEU A 112 -8.13 -12.77 9.24
N LYS A 113 -7.25 -12.79 10.25
CA LYS A 113 -7.40 -13.63 11.45
C LYS A 113 -8.74 -13.40 12.15
N LYS A 114 -9.13 -12.14 12.37
CA LYS A 114 -10.42 -11.79 12.98
C LYS A 114 -11.60 -12.29 12.13
N LYS A 115 -11.52 -12.13 10.81
CA LYS A 115 -12.57 -12.59 9.88
C LYS A 115 -12.71 -14.11 9.90
N VAL A 116 -11.59 -14.85 9.84
CA VAL A 116 -11.62 -16.33 9.92
C VAL A 116 -12.19 -16.79 11.26
N LYS A 117 -11.75 -16.22 12.39
CA LYS A 117 -12.30 -16.54 13.72
C LYS A 117 -13.82 -16.31 13.80
N TYR A 118 -14.28 -15.18 13.27
CA TYR A 118 -15.71 -14.84 13.23
C TYR A 118 -16.50 -15.86 12.41
N LEU A 119 -16.04 -16.16 11.18
CA LEU A 119 -16.75 -17.10 10.30
C LEU A 119 -16.74 -18.54 10.88
N THR A 120 -15.66 -18.99 11.50
CA THR A 120 -15.62 -20.28 12.19
C THR A 120 -16.67 -20.35 13.32
N LYS A 121 -16.84 -19.26 14.09
CA LYS A 121 -17.88 -19.19 15.11
C LYS A 121 -19.28 -19.29 14.51
N GLN A 122 -19.55 -18.60 13.39
CA GLN A 122 -20.85 -18.63 12.72
C GLN A 122 -21.18 -20.02 12.15
N ILE A 123 -20.18 -20.72 11.61
CA ILE A 123 -20.35 -22.11 11.14
C ILE A 123 -20.68 -23.05 12.32
N LYS A 124 -19.94 -22.95 13.44
CA LYS A 124 -20.18 -23.77 14.65
C LYS A 124 -21.57 -23.55 15.25
N GLN A 125 -22.14 -22.35 15.08
CA GLN A 125 -23.48 -22.00 15.55
C GLN A 125 -24.60 -22.37 14.54
N GLY A 126 -24.25 -22.92 13.37
CA GLY A 126 -25.23 -23.26 12.34
C GLY A 126 -25.79 -22.07 11.57
N ASN A 127 -25.27 -20.84 11.80
CA ASN A 127 -25.80 -19.62 11.19
C ASN A 127 -25.44 -19.48 9.70
N ILE A 128 -24.31 -20.06 9.28
CA ILE A 128 -23.84 -20.05 7.89
C ILE A 128 -23.23 -21.40 7.54
N SER A 129 -23.33 -21.79 6.28
CA SER A 129 -22.67 -22.98 5.73
C SER A 129 -21.18 -22.70 5.45
N SER A 130 -20.36 -23.76 5.40
CA SER A 130 -18.95 -23.64 4.98
C SER A 130 -18.79 -23.06 3.60
N LYS A 131 -19.75 -23.33 2.68
CA LYS A 131 -19.76 -22.79 1.33
C LYS A 131 -19.98 -21.27 1.30
N GLU A 132 -20.85 -20.76 2.15
CA GLU A 132 -21.07 -19.32 2.33
C GLU A 132 -19.88 -18.63 2.97
N ALA A 133 -19.30 -19.23 4.00
CA ALA A 133 -18.09 -18.72 4.63
C ALA A 133 -16.93 -18.55 3.63
N ASN A 134 -16.75 -19.50 2.72
CA ASN A 134 -15.76 -19.42 1.65
C ASN A 134 -16.02 -18.23 0.70
N LYS A 135 -17.28 -17.93 0.34
CA LYS A 135 -17.61 -16.75 -0.45
C LYS A 135 -17.14 -15.46 0.22
N TYR A 136 -17.35 -15.33 1.55
CA TYR A 136 -16.88 -14.17 2.31
C TYR A 136 -15.34 -14.07 2.42
N LEU A 137 -14.62 -15.18 2.23
CA LEU A 137 -13.15 -15.20 2.27
C LEU A 137 -12.50 -15.02 0.90
N CYS A 138 -13.21 -15.24 -0.22
CA CYS A 138 -12.62 -15.20 -1.57
C CYS A 138 -11.81 -13.93 -1.85
N GLY A 139 -12.34 -12.74 -1.51
CA GLY A 139 -11.60 -11.49 -1.69
C GLY A 139 -10.32 -11.41 -0.87
N HIS A 140 -10.34 -11.93 0.37
CA HIS A 140 -9.15 -11.98 1.22
C HIS A 140 -8.15 -13.04 0.72
N LEU A 141 -8.62 -14.18 0.23
CA LEU A 141 -7.76 -15.23 -0.33
C LEU A 141 -7.04 -14.74 -1.59
N GLY A 142 -7.72 -14.03 -2.49
CA GLY A 142 -7.09 -13.41 -3.65
C GLY A 142 -5.96 -12.45 -3.25
N TYR A 143 -6.21 -11.59 -2.24
CA TYR A 143 -5.21 -10.67 -1.71
C TYR A 143 -3.99 -11.37 -1.10
N ILE A 144 -4.17 -12.47 -0.37
CA ILE A 144 -3.06 -13.18 0.26
C ILE A 144 -2.23 -14.00 -0.73
N LYS A 145 -2.84 -14.55 -1.79
CA LYS A 145 -2.14 -15.37 -2.81
C LYS A 145 -1.02 -14.63 -3.54
N ILE A 146 -1.08 -13.30 -3.61
CA ILE A 146 -0.03 -12.48 -4.24
C ILE A 146 1.26 -12.46 -3.40
N ALA A 147 1.18 -12.75 -2.10
CA ALA A 147 2.29 -12.67 -1.16
C ALA A 147 2.78 -14.07 -0.73
N ASN A 148 3.95 -14.12 -0.10
CA ASN A 148 4.48 -15.35 0.49
C ASN A 148 3.72 -15.70 1.78
N THR A 149 2.57 -16.33 1.67
CA THR A 149 1.61 -16.55 2.76
C THR A 149 1.38 -18.00 3.13
N TYR A 150 2.06 -18.95 2.50
CA TYR A 150 1.89 -20.37 2.76
C TYR A 150 1.81 -20.73 4.26
N SER A 151 2.80 -20.31 5.07
CA SER A 151 2.79 -20.58 6.52
C SER A 151 1.63 -19.92 7.28
N LEU A 152 1.11 -18.80 6.76
CA LEU A 152 -0.05 -18.13 7.33
C LEU A 152 -1.33 -18.90 7.00
N GLU A 153 -1.46 -19.37 5.77
CA GLU A 153 -2.60 -20.16 5.30
C GLU A 153 -2.69 -21.48 6.05
N GLN A 154 -1.58 -22.18 6.20
CA GLN A 154 -1.49 -23.41 7.00
C GLN A 154 -2.02 -23.15 8.42
N LYS A 155 -1.53 -22.11 9.11
CA LYS A 155 -1.97 -21.77 10.47
C LYS A 155 -3.43 -21.35 10.58
N LEU A 156 -4.03 -20.79 9.53
CA LEU A 156 -5.41 -20.30 9.58
C LEU A 156 -6.44 -21.35 9.18
N PHE A 157 -6.09 -22.23 8.26
CA PHE A 157 -7.04 -23.14 7.62
C PHE A 157 -6.81 -24.61 7.92
N PHE A 158 -5.56 -25.02 8.24
CA PHE A 158 -5.22 -26.44 8.43
C PHE A 158 -4.96 -26.87 9.88
N TYR A 159 -4.52 -25.96 10.76
CA TYR A 159 -4.27 -26.28 12.18
C TYR A 159 -5.52 -26.32 13.08
N LYS A 160 -6.73 -26.19 12.54
CA LYS A 160 -7.97 -26.21 13.33
C LYS A 160 -8.81 -27.48 13.15
N ASN A 161 -8.27 -28.53 12.56
CA ASN A 161 -8.94 -29.81 12.41
C ASN A 161 -8.54 -30.83 13.50
N GLU A 162 -7.82 -30.42 14.54
CA GLU A 162 -7.34 -31.30 15.62
C GLU A 162 -7.94 -30.95 17.01
N GLU A 163 -9.12 -30.30 17.06
CA GLU A 163 -9.90 -30.17 18.32
C GLU A 163 -11.39 -30.45 18.09
#